data_ff6617bb4301fda694b1655c45c00f54
#
_entry.id   ff6617bb4301fda694b1655c45c00f54
#
_cell.length_a   1.000
_cell.length_b   1.000
_cell.length_c   1.000
_cell.angle_alpha   90.00
_cell.angle_beta   90.00
_cell.angle_gamma   90.00
#
_symmetry.space_group_name_H-M   'P 1'
#
loop_
_entity.id
_entity.type
_entity.pdbx_description
1 polymer ?
#
loop_
_entity_poly.entity_id
_entity_poly.type
_entity_poly.pdbx_seq_one_letter_code
_entity_poly.pdbx_strand_id
1 'polypeptide(L)'
;LTSLYIGLKGTRTLKKPKAWWDNPNAFEEKQLYINLRYQPQEENPDDNYEFEFHKKKSIPKNDERNYWFKVGKILDLESIFEYATDNSLSKNEAQILEKLKNAFCTNSLISYFEETEKNLDKVLKIFIRVNSGGTQLSYSDLLMSILTANFSSDIRDLMNKFVDSVRDQGFGVMGRDQVLKTCLLLTESNHIFQLKNFSKSNINKIEDNWEKITEAVFKAIKLLQEFGYTNRLSSAYILSILAYYIFINENYTQDNKEQMLNFVRNTQITSYFTTSLDGKLEVAAKTLRDSDNFKDFNEKLSNSKVQPLKISGDDIERMLDFQYGNPAVLPILQILYPNLDFKNSTFHIDHIYPKSKFNAINLSLPIEYHGKANFLYNLQLLEGDENLAKKAKDPEIWLDEHYQEDTDKIKAYKERNYIETNFELNWKEIDEFERLRSEKLKLQLETIFGLKKQNTST
;
A
#
# COMPACT_ATOMS: atom_id res chain seq x y z
N LEU A 1 -18.76 -20.05 -0.49
CA LEU A 1 -19.08 -20.13 0.95
C LEU A 1 -19.64 -18.82 1.50
N THR A 2 -19.02 -17.66 1.22
CA THR A 2 -19.50 -16.34 1.71
C THR A 2 -20.90 -16.02 1.19
N SER A 3 -21.18 -16.24 -0.10
CA SER A 3 -22.49 -16.00 -0.69
C SER A 3 -23.55 -16.94 -0.07
N LEU A 4 -23.18 -18.20 0.12
CA LEU A 4 -24.06 -19.19 0.79
C LEU A 4 -24.32 -18.79 2.24
N TYR A 5 -23.27 -18.37 2.97
CA TYR A 5 -23.42 -17.89 4.35
C TYR A 5 -24.34 -16.66 4.43
N ILE A 6 -24.17 -15.68 3.53
CA ILE A 6 -25.04 -14.51 3.46
C ILE A 6 -26.47 -14.92 3.14
N GLY A 7 -26.68 -15.85 2.20
CA GLY A 7 -27.99 -16.40 1.87
C GLY A 7 -28.66 -17.09 3.07
N LEU A 8 -27.93 -17.97 3.75
CA LEU A 8 -28.44 -18.74 4.90
C LEU A 8 -28.64 -17.90 6.17
N LYS A 9 -27.68 -17.02 6.48
CA LYS A 9 -27.76 -16.13 7.65
C LYS A 9 -28.49 -14.83 7.36
N GLY A 10 -28.68 -14.48 6.09
CA GLY A 10 -29.37 -13.27 5.64
C GLY A 10 -28.68 -11.98 6.11
N THR A 11 -27.35 -11.99 6.28
CA THR A 11 -26.61 -10.84 6.79
C THR A 11 -25.43 -10.45 5.91
N ARG A 12 -25.23 -9.15 5.74
CA ARG A 12 -24.10 -8.57 5.04
C ARG A 12 -23.68 -7.27 5.72
N THR A 13 -22.37 -7.09 5.92
CA THR A 13 -21.79 -5.86 6.44
C THR A 13 -21.16 -5.07 5.31
N LEU A 14 -21.54 -3.81 5.14
CA LEU A 14 -21.05 -2.92 4.09
C LEU A 14 -20.49 -1.64 4.71
N LYS A 15 -19.33 -1.21 4.22
CA LYS A 15 -18.76 0.08 4.62
C LYS A 15 -19.56 1.23 3.99
N LYS A 16 -19.93 2.23 4.78
CA LYS A 16 -20.58 3.44 4.29
C LYS A 16 -19.67 4.22 3.34
N PRO A 17 -20.20 4.81 2.26
CA PRO A 17 -19.42 5.69 1.40
C PRO A 17 -18.76 6.82 2.21
N LYS A 18 -17.50 7.14 1.88
CA LYS A 18 -16.71 8.20 2.54
C LYS A 18 -16.39 8.02 4.02
N ALA A 19 -16.76 6.91 4.66
CA ALA A 19 -16.36 6.61 6.03
C ALA A 19 -14.93 6.05 6.06
N TRP A 20 -14.17 6.35 7.12
CA TRP A 20 -12.85 5.78 7.35
C TRP A 20 -12.97 4.33 7.81
N TRP A 21 -11.98 3.49 7.48
CA TRP A 21 -12.04 2.05 7.78
C TRP A 21 -11.98 1.72 9.28
N ASP A 22 -11.34 2.55 10.05
CA ASP A 22 -11.15 2.49 11.50
C ASP A 22 -12.33 3.04 12.31
N ASN A 23 -13.32 3.65 11.65
CA ASN A 23 -14.52 4.13 12.31
C ASN A 23 -15.47 2.94 12.57
N PRO A 24 -15.76 2.57 13.85
CA PRO A 24 -16.68 1.47 14.16
C PRO A 24 -18.09 1.66 13.62
N ASN A 25 -18.50 2.91 13.36
CA ASN A 25 -19.78 3.23 12.74
C ASN A 25 -19.72 3.25 11.20
N ALA A 26 -18.56 2.95 10.60
CA ALA A 26 -18.40 2.89 9.17
C ALA A 26 -19.12 1.69 8.52
N PHE A 27 -19.38 0.64 9.28
CA PHE A 27 -19.98 -0.58 8.79
C PHE A 27 -21.46 -0.65 9.15
N GLU A 28 -22.27 -1.08 8.19
CA GLU A 28 -23.70 -1.18 8.32
C GLU A 28 -24.13 -2.64 8.08
N GLU A 29 -24.72 -3.25 9.10
CA GLU A 29 -25.24 -4.61 8.97
C GLU A 29 -26.57 -4.57 8.19
N LYS A 30 -26.62 -5.34 7.10
CA LYS A 30 -27.81 -5.52 6.27
C LYS A 30 -28.23 -6.97 6.26
N GLN A 31 -29.52 -7.22 6.18
CA GLN A 31 -30.14 -8.54 6.10
C GLN A 31 -30.82 -8.73 4.76
N LEU A 32 -30.78 -9.95 4.23
CA LEU A 32 -31.38 -10.30 2.95
C LEU A 32 -32.87 -10.63 3.16
N TYR A 33 -33.69 -10.02 2.33
CA TYR A 33 -35.12 -10.26 2.25
C TYR A 33 -35.50 -10.66 0.82
N ILE A 34 -36.55 -11.46 0.69
CA ILE A 34 -37.23 -11.79 -0.57
C ILE A 34 -38.65 -11.21 -0.55
N ASN A 35 -39.05 -10.57 -1.64
CA ASN A 35 -40.42 -10.11 -1.81
C ASN A 35 -41.31 -11.25 -2.35
N LEU A 36 -42.21 -11.78 -1.53
CA LEU A 36 -43.11 -12.91 -1.91
C LEU A 36 -44.24 -12.47 -2.85
N ARG A 37 -44.48 -11.15 -3.02
CA ARG A 37 -45.52 -10.57 -3.90
C ARG A 37 -44.94 -9.99 -5.18
N TYR A 38 -43.63 -10.21 -5.42
CA TYR A 38 -42.99 -9.70 -6.66
C TYR A 38 -43.66 -10.32 -7.89
N GLN A 39 -43.93 -9.46 -8.86
CA GLN A 39 -44.46 -9.85 -10.19
C GLN A 39 -43.35 -9.64 -11.20
N PRO A 40 -42.79 -10.69 -11.81
CA PRO A 40 -41.78 -10.57 -12.85
C PRO A 40 -42.28 -9.70 -14.02
N GLN A 41 -41.44 -8.82 -14.55
CA GLN A 41 -41.72 -8.10 -15.78
C GLN A 41 -41.40 -9.01 -16.95
N GLU A 42 -42.26 -9.03 -18.00
CA GLU A 42 -42.14 -9.94 -19.14
C GLU A 42 -40.82 -9.78 -19.94
N GLU A 43 -40.07 -8.70 -19.72
CA GLU A 43 -38.86 -8.37 -20.49
C GLU A 43 -37.60 -9.10 -20.01
N ASN A 44 -37.58 -9.74 -18.85
CA ASN A 44 -36.39 -10.45 -18.32
C ASN A 44 -36.76 -11.80 -17.73
N PRO A 45 -36.64 -12.90 -18.50
CA PRO A 45 -37.02 -14.25 -18.03
C PRO A 45 -36.18 -14.76 -16.86
N ASP A 46 -35.01 -14.16 -16.58
CA ASP A 46 -34.13 -14.55 -15.46
C ASP A 46 -34.49 -13.85 -14.14
N ASP A 47 -35.42 -12.87 -14.18
CA ASP A 47 -35.77 -12.03 -13.02
C ASP A 47 -37.06 -12.52 -12.34
N ASN A 48 -37.02 -13.78 -11.86
CA ASN A 48 -38.20 -14.41 -11.28
C ASN A 48 -38.46 -14.03 -9.83
N TYR A 49 -37.51 -13.42 -9.15
CA TYR A 49 -37.59 -13.11 -7.71
C TYR A 49 -36.90 -11.78 -7.41
N GLU A 50 -37.48 -11.01 -6.49
CA GLU A 50 -36.90 -9.78 -5.99
C GLU A 50 -36.23 -10.02 -4.62
N PHE A 51 -34.91 -9.78 -4.56
CA PHE A 51 -34.14 -9.87 -3.33
C PHE A 51 -33.52 -8.51 -3.01
N GLU A 52 -33.68 -8.04 -1.77
CA GLU A 52 -33.07 -6.81 -1.32
C GLU A 52 -32.34 -6.94 0.02
N PHE A 53 -31.29 -6.13 0.19
CA PHE A 53 -30.59 -5.99 1.45
C PHE A 53 -31.10 -4.78 2.23
N HIS A 54 -31.82 -5.01 3.32
CA HIS A 54 -32.28 -3.96 4.22
C HIS A 54 -31.41 -3.85 5.48
N LYS A 55 -31.34 -2.63 6.04
CA LYS A 55 -30.60 -2.39 7.28
C LYS A 55 -31.27 -3.16 8.43
N LYS A 56 -30.49 -3.74 9.33
CA LYS A 56 -31.02 -4.51 10.49
C LYS A 56 -32.04 -3.72 11.32
N LYS A 57 -31.89 -2.39 11.41
CA LYS A 57 -32.77 -1.49 12.16
C LYS A 57 -33.95 -0.94 11.35
N SER A 58 -34.01 -1.23 10.04
CA SER A 58 -35.05 -0.73 9.13
C SER A 58 -35.69 -1.92 8.43
N ILE A 59 -36.59 -2.59 9.12
CA ILE A 59 -37.36 -3.71 8.57
C ILE A 59 -38.28 -3.16 7.48
N PRO A 60 -38.27 -3.73 6.26
CA PRO A 60 -39.18 -3.31 5.20
C PRO A 60 -40.62 -3.53 5.62
N LYS A 61 -41.50 -2.62 5.26
CA LYS A 61 -42.94 -2.74 5.59
C LYS A 61 -43.62 -3.62 4.56
N ASN A 62 -44.49 -4.50 5.07
CA ASN A 62 -45.36 -5.27 4.22
C ASN A 62 -46.62 -4.44 3.91
N ASP A 63 -47.06 -4.49 2.67
CA ASP A 63 -48.27 -3.82 2.17
C ASP A 63 -48.99 -4.71 1.15
N GLU A 64 -49.97 -4.20 0.43
CA GLU A 64 -50.73 -4.98 -0.57
C GLU A 64 -49.85 -5.45 -1.75
N ARG A 65 -48.76 -4.75 -2.06
CA ARG A 65 -47.86 -5.04 -3.19
C ARG A 65 -46.61 -5.80 -2.78
N ASN A 66 -46.18 -5.70 -1.52
CA ASN A 66 -44.90 -6.24 -1.06
C ASN A 66 -45.11 -7.07 0.23
N TYR A 67 -44.58 -8.26 0.24
CA TYR A 67 -44.41 -9.05 1.43
C TYR A 67 -42.96 -9.49 1.55
N TRP A 68 -42.21 -8.79 2.40
CA TRP A 68 -40.81 -9.03 2.62
C TRP A 68 -40.54 -10.08 3.66
N PHE A 69 -40.09 -11.24 3.22
CA PHE A 69 -39.67 -12.34 4.08
C PHE A 69 -38.17 -12.33 4.27
N LYS A 70 -37.71 -12.35 5.54
CA LYS A 70 -36.28 -12.44 5.86
C LYS A 70 -35.77 -13.83 5.50
N VAL A 71 -34.82 -13.91 4.50
CA VAL A 71 -34.34 -15.19 3.93
C VAL A 71 -33.79 -16.13 5.00
N GLY A 72 -33.03 -15.63 5.98
CA GLY A 72 -32.46 -16.47 7.05
C GLY A 72 -33.51 -17.19 7.93
N LYS A 73 -34.74 -16.67 8.02
CA LYS A 73 -35.82 -17.33 8.78
C LYS A 73 -36.26 -18.66 8.18
N ILE A 74 -35.96 -18.94 6.90
CA ILE A 74 -36.36 -20.16 6.22
C ILE A 74 -35.81 -21.43 6.91
N LEU A 75 -34.64 -21.29 7.56
CA LEU A 75 -34.00 -22.40 8.29
C LEU A 75 -34.72 -22.76 9.59
N ASP A 76 -35.42 -21.79 10.18
CA ASP A 76 -36.09 -21.91 11.46
C ASP A 76 -37.58 -22.34 11.32
N LEU A 77 -38.09 -22.35 10.07
CA LEU A 77 -39.48 -22.72 9.82
C LEU A 77 -39.64 -24.25 9.83
N GLU A 78 -40.36 -24.77 10.79
CA GLU A 78 -40.75 -26.20 10.85
C GLU A 78 -41.77 -26.51 9.76
N SER A 79 -42.83 -25.71 9.66
CA SER A 79 -43.91 -25.87 8.69
C SER A 79 -44.17 -24.58 7.90
N ILE A 80 -44.05 -24.66 6.56
CA ILE A 80 -44.40 -23.54 5.67
C ILE A 80 -45.89 -23.31 5.64
N PHE A 81 -46.68 -24.41 5.73
CA PHE A 81 -48.15 -24.36 5.75
C PHE A 81 -48.66 -23.56 6.96
N GLU A 82 -48.17 -23.86 8.16
CA GLU A 82 -48.52 -23.12 9.38
C GLU A 82 -48.12 -21.64 9.26
N TYR A 83 -46.88 -21.38 8.87
CA TYR A 83 -46.41 -20.00 8.67
C TYR A 83 -47.26 -19.23 7.66
N ALA A 84 -47.62 -19.85 6.53
CA ALA A 84 -48.47 -19.24 5.53
C ALA A 84 -49.90 -18.95 6.06
N THR A 85 -50.44 -19.85 6.82
CA THR A 85 -51.75 -19.69 7.45
C THR A 85 -51.77 -18.56 8.49
N ASP A 86 -50.79 -18.56 9.38
CA ASP A 86 -50.66 -17.53 10.43
C ASP A 86 -50.43 -16.12 9.88
N ASN A 87 -49.76 -16.01 8.71
CA ASN A 87 -49.47 -14.74 8.07
C ASN A 87 -50.43 -14.42 6.92
N SER A 88 -51.49 -15.18 6.71
CA SER A 88 -52.49 -15.00 5.64
C SER A 88 -51.89 -14.91 4.24
N LEU A 89 -50.86 -15.73 3.96
CA LEU A 89 -50.21 -15.76 2.68
C LEU A 89 -51.05 -16.52 1.62
N SER A 90 -50.99 -16.04 0.40
CA SER A 90 -51.62 -16.72 -0.74
C SER A 90 -50.87 -18.01 -1.10
N LYS A 91 -51.51 -18.86 -1.90
CA LYS A 91 -50.92 -20.10 -2.41
C LYS A 91 -49.58 -19.84 -3.15
N ASN A 92 -49.48 -18.76 -3.93
CA ASN A 92 -48.26 -18.40 -4.66
C ASN A 92 -47.13 -18.00 -3.72
N GLU A 93 -47.44 -17.20 -2.69
CA GLU A 93 -46.44 -16.78 -1.68
C GLU A 93 -45.90 -17.99 -0.89
N ALA A 94 -46.78 -18.93 -0.52
CA ALA A 94 -46.36 -20.17 0.11
C ALA A 94 -45.50 -21.05 -0.80
N GLN A 95 -45.80 -21.13 -2.10
CA GLN A 95 -44.97 -21.84 -3.09
C GLN A 95 -43.58 -21.25 -3.24
N ILE A 96 -43.43 -19.92 -3.17
CA ILE A 96 -42.13 -19.25 -3.18
C ILE A 96 -41.33 -19.65 -1.94
N LEU A 97 -41.94 -19.67 -0.76
CA LEU A 97 -41.27 -20.13 0.47
C LEU A 97 -40.89 -21.61 0.39
N GLU A 98 -41.73 -22.46 -0.21
CA GLU A 98 -41.43 -23.88 -0.43
C GLU A 98 -40.22 -24.05 -1.35
N LYS A 99 -40.15 -23.31 -2.46
CA LYS A 99 -38.99 -23.31 -3.37
C LYS A 99 -37.74 -22.85 -2.65
N LEU A 100 -37.83 -21.78 -1.84
CA LEU A 100 -36.71 -21.26 -1.05
C LEU A 100 -36.22 -22.32 -0.03
N LYS A 101 -37.14 -22.99 0.69
CA LYS A 101 -36.81 -24.06 1.66
C LYS A 101 -36.14 -25.23 0.95
N ASN A 102 -36.72 -25.67 -0.17
CA ASN A 102 -36.16 -26.76 -0.97
C ASN A 102 -34.76 -26.44 -1.51
N ALA A 103 -34.53 -25.20 -1.95
CA ALA A 103 -33.22 -24.76 -2.40
C ALA A 103 -32.15 -24.86 -1.33
N PHE A 104 -32.47 -24.57 -0.06
CA PHE A 104 -31.49 -24.60 1.04
C PHE A 104 -31.47 -25.92 1.82
N CYS A 105 -32.60 -26.61 1.97
CA CYS A 105 -32.71 -27.72 2.89
C CYS A 105 -32.87 -29.09 2.21
N THR A 106 -33.39 -29.12 0.98
CA THR A 106 -33.75 -30.39 0.32
C THR A 106 -32.84 -30.70 -0.85
N ASN A 107 -32.47 -29.70 -1.66
CA ASN A 107 -31.64 -29.91 -2.82
C ASN A 107 -30.17 -30.04 -2.43
N SER A 108 -29.48 -31.06 -2.95
CA SER A 108 -28.03 -31.23 -2.75
C SER A 108 -27.25 -30.20 -3.56
N LEU A 109 -27.20 -28.96 -3.08
CA LEU A 109 -26.51 -27.83 -3.74
C LEU A 109 -25.01 -27.88 -3.56
N ILE A 110 -24.50 -28.62 -2.58
CA ILE A 110 -23.08 -28.73 -2.26
C ILE A 110 -22.67 -30.19 -2.33
N SER A 111 -21.74 -30.49 -3.22
CA SER A 111 -21.03 -31.75 -3.22
C SER A 111 -19.72 -31.57 -2.44
N TYR A 112 -19.40 -32.50 -1.56
CA TYR A 112 -18.12 -32.52 -0.86
C TYR A 112 -17.42 -33.86 -1.12
N PHE A 113 -16.11 -33.80 -1.11
CA PHE A 113 -15.24 -34.97 -1.12
C PHE A 113 -14.45 -34.95 0.19
N GLU A 114 -14.53 -36.03 0.96
CA GLU A 114 -13.79 -36.19 2.19
C GLU A 114 -12.42 -36.80 1.90
N GLU A 115 -11.36 -36.05 2.14
CA GLU A 115 -9.99 -36.54 2.10
C GLU A 115 -9.61 -37.06 3.50
N THR A 116 -9.40 -38.35 3.61
CA THR A 116 -9.06 -39.01 4.87
C THR A 116 -7.57 -39.02 5.19
N GLU A 117 -6.74 -38.78 4.17
CA GLU A 117 -5.30 -38.72 4.32
C GLU A 117 -4.88 -37.38 4.96
N LYS A 118 -4.28 -37.43 6.14
CA LYS A 118 -3.79 -36.27 6.88
C LYS A 118 -2.49 -35.69 6.31
N ASN A 119 -2.30 -35.77 4.98
CA ASN A 119 -1.16 -35.16 4.29
C ASN A 119 -1.51 -33.72 3.89
N LEU A 120 -0.92 -32.75 4.56
CA LEU A 120 -1.21 -31.34 4.38
C LEU A 120 -0.94 -30.87 2.94
N ASP A 121 0.15 -31.35 2.31
CA ASP A 121 0.50 -30.97 0.93
C ASP A 121 -0.52 -31.49 -0.08
N LYS A 122 -1.08 -32.70 0.14
CA LYS A 122 -2.13 -33.27 -0.69
C LYS A 122 -3.43 -32.50 -0.56
N VAL A 123 -3.87 -32.28 0.66
CA VAL A 123 -5.10 -31.50 0.96
C VAL A 123 -5.02 -30.13 0.32
N LEU A 124 -3.87 -29.51 0.38
CA LEU A 124 -3.63 -28.19 -0.12
C LEU A 124 -3.59 -28.13 -1.66
N LYS A 125 -3.01 -29.14 -2.32
CA LYS A 125 -3.07 -29.27 -3.79
C LYS A 125 -4.50 -29.45 -4.28
N ILE A 126 -5.31 -30.24 -3.57
CA ILE A 126 -6.73 -30.41 -3.86
C ILE A 126 -7.46 -29.07 -3.72
N PHE A 127 -7.22 -28.37 -2.61
CA PHE A 127 -7.84 -27.07 -2.34
C PHE A 127 -7.53 -26.02 -3.42
N ILE A 128 -6.27 -25.90 -3.86
CA ILE A 128 -5.86 -25.00 -4.95
C ILE A 128 -6.59 -25.36 -6.26
N ARG A 129 -6.67 -26.65 -6.59
CA ARG A 129 -7.32 -27.10 -7.82
C ARG A 129 -8.82 -26.81 -7.81
N VAL A 130 -9.50 -27.05 -6.72
CA VAL A 130 -10.94 -26.79 -6.57
C VAL A 130 -11.25 -25.29 -6.65
N ASN A 131 -10.39 -24.44 -6.11
CA ASN A 131 -10.57 -22.99 -6.14
C ASN A 131 -10.09 -22.33 -7.46
N SER A 132 -9.44 -23.06 -8.36
CA SER A 132 -8.96 -22.50 -9.63
C SER A 132 -10.09 -22.15 -10.62
N GLY A 133 -11.31 -22.65 -10.42
CA GLY A 133 -12.47 -22.39 -11.27
C GLY A 133 -13.39 -21.24 -10.82
N GLY A 134 -13.05 -20.54 -9.72
CA GLY A 134 -13.85 -19.44 -9.15
C GLY A 134 -13.00 -18.26 -8.73
N THR A 135 -13.48 -17.48 -7.74
CA THR A 135 -12.65 -16.45 -7.10
C THR A 135 -11.46 -17.13 -6.44
N GLN A 136 -10.28 -16.93 -7.00
CA GLN A 136 -9.06 -17.53 -6.48
C GLN A 136 -8.83 -16.98 -5.05
N LEU A 137 -8.74 -17.88 -4.08
CA LEU A 137 -8.20 -17.52 -2.78
C LEU A 137 -6.74 -17.09 -2.98
N SER A 138 -6.36 -16.00 -2.33
CA SER A 138 -4.98 -15.57 -2.37
C SER A 138 -4.11 -16.65 -1.72
N TYR A 139 -2.89 -16.78 -2.21
CA TYR A 139 -1.95 -17.75 -1.65
C TYR A 139 -1.70 -17.46 -0.16
N SER A 140 -1.78 -16.21 0.26
CA SER A 140 -1.64 -15.79 1.65
C SER A 140 -2.81 -16.23 2.55
N ASP A 141 -4.04 -16.28 2.05
CA ASP A 141 -5.18 -16.79 2.83
C ASP A 141 -5.00 -18.27 3.16
N LEU A 142 -4.41 -18.99 2.22
CA LEU A 142 -4.07 -20.38 2.39
C LEU A 142 -2.95 -20.57 3.43
N LEU A 143 -1.87 -19.79 3.30
CA LEU A 143 -0.75 -19.81 4.24
C LEU A 143 -1.20 -19.40 5.65
N MET A 144 -2.09 -18.42 5.77
CA MET A 144 -2.70 -18.06 7.05
C MET A 144 -3.50 -19.21 7.68
N SER A 145 -4.16 -20.03 6.85
CA SER A 145 -4.86 -21.22 7.38
C SER A 145 -3.88 -22.25 7.95
N ILE A 146 -2.74 -22.45 7.31
CA ILE A 146 -1.69 -23.35 7.79
C ILE A 146 -1.06 -22.81 9.08
N LEU A 147 -0.73 -21.53 9.11
CA LEU A 147 -0.21 -20.88 10.31
C LEU A 147 -1.20 -21.02 11.47
N THR A 148 -2.48 -20.73 11.24
CA THR A 148 -3.53 -20.86 12.26
C THR A 148 -3.66 -22.28 12.81
N ALA A 149 -3.41 -23.28 11.97
CA ALA A 149 -3.49 -24.70 12.40
C ALA A 149 -2.26 -25.17 13.18
N ASN A 150 -1.13 -24.48 13.10
CA ASN A 150 0.15 -24.90 13.66
C ASN A 150 0.75 -23.97 14.72
N PHE A 151 0.26 -22.73 14.82
CA PHE A 151 0.64 -21.80 15.89
C PHE A 151 -0.08 -22.15 17.19
N SER A 152 0.58 -21.96 18.32
CA SER A 152 -0.02 -22.18 19.65
C SER A 152 -0.94 -21.02 20.05
N SER A 153 -0.67 -19.81 19.55
CA SER A 153 -1.47 -18.59 19.79
C SER A 153 -2.36 -18.22 18.58
N ASP A 154 -3.30 -17.27 18.76
CA ASP A 154 -4.11 -16.76 17.64
C ASP A 154 -3.27 -15.87 16.70
N ILE A 155 -2.55 -16.52 15.79
CA ILE A 155 -1.73 -15.80 14.78
C ILE A 155 -2.54 -14.87 13.89
N ARG A 156 -3.83 -15.10 13.68
CA ARG A 156 -4.68 -14.19 12.88
C ARG A 156 -4.86 -12.85 13.58
N ASP A 157 -5.14 -12.89 14.86
CA ASP A 157 -5.27 -11.67 15.68
C ASP A 157 -3.94 -10.95 15.79
N LEU A 158 -2.85 -11.67 16.08
CA LEU A 158 -1.50 -11.12 16.13
C LEU A 158 -1.08 -10.46 14.81
N MET A 159 -1.32 -11.13 13.67
CA MET A 159 -1.01 -10.62 12.33
C MET A 159 -1.82 -9.38 11.99
N ASN A 160 -3.12 -9.38 12.28
CA ASN A 160 -3.98 -8.23 12.00
C ASN A 160 -3.57 -7.02 12.84
N LYS A 161 -3.35 -7.20 14.14
CA LYS A 161 -2.86 -6.13 15.03
C LYS A 161 -1.52 -5.58 14.57
N PHE A 162 -0.61 -6.45 14.15
CA PHE A 162 0.69 -6.02 13.66
C PHE A 162 0.58 -5.20 12.35
N VAL A 163 -0.17 -5.71 11.36
CA VAL A 163 -0.40 -5.00 10.08
C VAL A 163 -1.09 -3.65 10.32
N ASP A 164 -2.07 -3.59 11.21
CA ASP A 164 -2.75 -2.34 11.57
C ASP A 164 -1.79 -1.37 12.25
N SER A 165 -0.96 -1.83 13.19
CA SER A 165 0.05 -1.00 13.86
C SER A 165 1.10 -0.43 12.89
N VAL A 166 1.52 -1.21 11.88
CA VAL A 166 2.44 -0.75 10.82
C VAL A 166 1.76 0.31 9.93
N ARG A 167 0.47 0.11 9.61
CA ARG A 167 -0.34 1.08 8.85
C ARG A 167 -0.53 2.39 9.59
N ASP A 168 -0.81 2.34 10.89
CA ASP A 168 -1.01 3.51 11.74
C ASP A 168 0.26 4.38 11.83
N GLN A 169 1.43 3.78 11.66
CA GLN A 169 2.71 4.47 11.54
C GLN A 169 3.00 5.01 10.12
N GLY A 170 2.07 4.90 9.18
CA GLY A 170 2.17 5.41 7.81
C GLY A 170 2.67 4.41 6.77
N PHE A 171 3.06 3.19 7.16
CA PHE A 171 3.66 2.18 6.26
C PHE A 171 2.67 1.11 5.78
N GLY A 172 1.47 1.51 5.43
CA GLY A 172 0.41 0.60 4.94
C GLY A 172 0.74 -0.17 3.65
N VAL A 173 1.88 0.11 3.02
CA VAL A 173 2.44 -0.70 1.92
C VAL A 173 2.84 -2.11 2.40
N MET A 174 3.10 -2.31 3.69
CA MET A 174 3.41 -3.59 4.29
C MET A 174 2.13 -4.30 4.73
N GLY A 175 1.50 -5.01 3.80
CA GLY A 175 0.33 -5.84 4.07
C GLY A 175 0.71 -7.24 4.57
N ARG A 176 -0.30 -8.10 4.74
CA ARG A 176 -0.15 -9.46 5.28
C ARG A 176 0.86 -10.31 4.50
N ASP A 177 0.82 -10.26 3.17
CA ASP A 177 1.73 -11.03 2.31
C ASP A 177 3.19 -10.64 2.53
N GLN A 178 3.45 -9.33 2.64
CA GLN A 178 4.78 -8.80 2.88
C GLN A 178 5.28 -9.16 4.27
N VAL A 179 4.41 -9.14 5.28
CA VAL A 179 4.76 -9.59 6.65
C VAL A 179 5.14 -11.06 6.64
N LEU A 180 4.35 -11.93 6.00
CA LEU A 180 4.66 -13.36 5.89
C LEU A 180 6.00 -13.62 5.21
N LYS A 181 6.29 -12.93 4.10
CA LYS A 181 7.59 -13.04 3.43
C LYS A 181 8.73 -12.53 4.32
N THR A 182 8.50 -11.45 5.05
CA THR A 182 9.47 -10.91 6.01
C THR A 182 9.75 -11.92 7.13
N CYS A 183 8.72 -12.58 7.68
CA CYS A 183 8.91 -13.63 8.68
C CYS A 183 9.80 -14.78 8.16
N LEU A 184 9.53 -15.27 6.95
CA LEU A 184 10.37 -16.30 6.32
C LEU A 184 11.80 -15.81 6.10
N LEU A 185 11.97 -14.58 5.66
CA LEU A 185 13.26 -13.96 5.41
C LEU A 185 14.09 -13.88 6.71
N LEU A 186 13.51 -13.33 7.77
CA LEU A 186 14.19 -13.12 9.05
C LEU A 186 14.52 -14.43 9.78
N THR A 187 13.75 -15.48 9.54
CA THR A 187 14.02 -16.83 10.09
C THR A 187 14.88 -17.71 9.18
N GLU A 188 15.53 -17.07 8.19
CA GLU A 188 16.41 -17.75 7.20
C GLU A 188 15.73 -18.91 6.46
N SER A 189 14.42 -18.84 6.33
CA SER A 189 13.62 -19.76 5.55
C SER A 189 13.50 -19.24 4.11
N ASN A 190 13.21 -20.14 3.16
CA ASN A 190 12.98 -19.69 1.79
C ASN A 190 11.71 -18.84 1.75
N HIS A 191 11.85 -17.55 1.35
CA HIS A 191 10.79 -16.55 1.34
C HIS A 191 9.80 -16.66 0.17
N ILE A 192 10.07 -17.57 -0.78
CA ILE A 192 9.13 -17.84 -1.87
C ILE A 192 7.87 -18.47 -1.30
N PHE A 193 6.72 -17.95 -1.66
CA PHE A 193 5.43 -18.50 -1.26
C PHE A 193 5.20 -19.88 -1.89
N GLN A 194 5.75 -20.91 -1.25
CA GLN A 194 5.50 -22.32 -1.54
C GLN A 194 5.20 -23.05 -0.24
N LEU A 195 4.32 -24.04 -0.31
CA LEU A 195 3.89 -24.80 0.87
C LEU A 195 5.03 -25.41 1.67
N LYS A 196 6.00 -25.96 0.97
CA LYS A 196 7.19 -26.56 1.60
C LYS A 196 7.95 -25.60 2.53
N ASN A 197 7.82 -24.28 2.27
CA ASN A 197 8.48 -23.24 3.06
C ASN A 197 7.71 -22.91 4.34
N PHE A 198 6.44 -23.35 4.46
CA PHE A 198 5.63 -23.29 5.67
C PHE A 198 5.53 -24.66 6.37
N SER A 199 6.66 -25.39 6.41
CA SER A 199 6.79 -26.60 7.22
C SER A 199 6.60 -26.28 8.70
N LYS A 200 6.21 -27.27 9.49
CA LYS A 200 6.06 -27.11 10.95
C LYS A 200 7.33 -26.55 11.59
N SER A 201 8.51 -26.95 11.12
CA SER A 201 9.79 -26.42 11.60
C SER A 201 9.94 -24.92 11.34
N ASN A 202 9.60 -24.44 10.13
CA ASN A 202 9.69 -23.02 9.81
C ASN A 202 8.60 -22.20 10.53
N ILE A 203 7.41 -22.78 10.71
CA ILE A 203 6.34 -22.14 11.48
C ILE A 203 6.77 -21.97 12.94
N ASN A 204 7.34 -23.00 13.56
CA ASN A 204 7.85 -22.88 14.92
C ASN A 204 8.95 -21.80 15.02
N LYS A 205 9.87 -21.70 14.04
CA LYS A 205 10.86 -20.62 14.01
C LYS A 205 10.23 -19.23 13.95
N ILE A 206 9.15 -19.07 13.18
CA ILE A 206 8.42 -17.80 13.11
C ILE A 206 7.76 -17.50 14.46
N GLU A 207 7.12 -18.48 15.08
CA GLU A 207 6.46 -18.36 16.38
C GLU A 207 7.46 -17.98 17.48
N ASP A 208 8.56 -18.73 17.59
CA ASP A 208 9.63 -18.51 18.58
C ASP A 208 10.28 -17.13 18.44
N ASN A 209 10.27 -16.56 17.24
CA ASN A 209 10.88 -15.25 16.94
C ASN A 209 9.87 -14.13 16.68
N TRP A 210 8.57 -14.34 16.86
CA TRP A 210 7.54 -13.37 16.49
C TRP A 210 7.76 -11.98 17.10
N GLU A 211 8.06 -11.92 18.39
CA GLU A 211 8.33 -10.65 19.07
C GLU A 211 9.57 -9.96 18.53
N LYS A 212 10.66 -10.70 18.32
CA LYS A 212 11.90 -10.17 17.75
C LYS A 212 11.72 -9.68 16.31
N ILE A 213 10.91 -10.39 15.50
CA ILE A 213 10.56 -10.01 14.12
C ILE A 213 9.80 -8.69 14.12
N THR A 214 8.74 -8.60 14.92
CA THR A 214 7.91 -7.37 15.00
C THR A 214 8.70 -6.18 15.51
N GLU A 215 9.56 -6.39 16.53
CA GLU A 215 10.46 -5.36 17.04
C GLU A 215 11.46 -4.87 15.97
N ALA A 216 12.05 -5.78 15.19
CA ALA A 216 12.96 -5.41 14.10
C ALA A 216 12.27 -4.56 13.02
N VAL A 217 11.03 -4.90 12.67
CA VAL A 217 10.23 -4.10 11.73
C VAL A 217 9.93 -2.71 12.31
N PHE A 218 9.53 -2.60 13.59
CA PHE A 218 9.28 -1.30 14.22
C PHE A 218 10.55 -0.46 14.36
N LYS A 219 11.71 -1.06 14.65
CA LYS A 219 13.00 -0.36 14.62
C LYS A 219 13.34 0.16 13.22
N ALA A 220 13.06 -0.64 12.18
CA ALA A 220 13.25 -0.22 10.79
C ALA A 220 12.29 0.93 10.40
N ILE A 221 11.04 0.90 10.84
CA ILE A 221 10.09 2.01 10.67
C ILE A 221 10.60 3.28 11.34
N LYS A 222 11.03 3.18 12.60
CA LYS A 222 11.58 4.32 13.33
C LYS A 222 12.81 4.92 12.62
N LEU A 223 13.70 4.06 12.11
CA LEU A 223 14.84 4.49 11.32
C LEU A 223 14.41 5.22 10.05
N LEU A 224 13.42 4.72 9.33
CA LEU A 224 12.87 5.40 8.15
C LEU A 224 12.28 6.76 8.50
N GLN A 225 11.60 6.87 9.64
CA GLN A 225 11.07 8.16 10.13
C GLN A 225 12.19 9.14 10.49
N GLU A 226 13.28 8.68 11.10
CA GLU A 226 14.49 9.48 11.34
C GLU A 226 15.12 9.99 10.03
N PHE A 227 14.94 9.26 8.92
CA PHE A 227 15.37 9.66 7.57
C PHE A 227 14.36 10.56 6.85
N GLY A 228 13.25 10.94 7.49
CA GLY A 228 12.19 11.77 6.91
C GLY A 228 11.15 10.99 6.09
N TYR A 229 11.19 9.66 6.08
CA TYR A 229 10.18 8.84 5.42
C TYR A 229 9.03 8.54 6.37
N THR A 230 7.89 9.19 6.17
CA THR A 230 6.68 8.98 6.99
C THR A 230 5.63 8.13 6.30
N ASN A 231 5.74 7.98 4.98
CA ASN A 231 4.88 7.18 4.12
C ASN A 231 5.53 7.04 2.71
N ARG A 232 4.81 6.45 1.73
CA ARG A 232 5.19 6.44 0.31
C ARG A 232 6.50 5.70 0.00
N LEU A 233 6.68 4.52 0.59
CA LEU A 233 7.68 3.60 0.08
C LEU A 233 7.20 2.98 -1.25
N SER A 234 8.10 2.86 -2.22
CA SER A 234 7.82 2.17 -3.49
C SER A 234 7.55 0.68 -3.30
N SER A 235 8.07 0.09 -2.23
CA SER A 235 7.88 -1.32 -1.90
C SER A 235 8.09 -1.59 -0.41
N ALA A 236 7.28 -2.49 0.15
CA ALA A 236 7.44 -3.01 1.50
C ALA A 236 8.77 -3.76 1.71
N TYR A 237 9.38 -4.27 0.66
CA TYR A 237 10.63 -5.04 0.77
C TYR A 237 11.85 -4.19 1.13
N ILE A 238 11.78 -2.89 0.96
CA ILE A 238 12.75 -1.96 1.53
C ILE A 238 12.76 -2.13 3.06
N LEU A 239 11.57 -2.09 3.66
CA LEU A 239 11.40 -2.29 5.10
C LEU A 239 11.83 -3.69 5.54
N SER A 240 11.53 -4.72 4.73
CA SER A 240 11.92 -6.12 5.03
C SER A 240 13.44 -6.31 5.08
N ILE A 241 14.20 -5.71 4.17
CA ILE A 241 15.68 -5.80 4.15
C ILE A 241 16.28 -5.03 5.33
N LEU A 242 15.77 -3.83 5.64
CA LEU A 242 16.21 -3.09 6.83
C LEU A 242 15.92 -3.88 8.12
N ALA A 243 14.71 -4.43 8.24
CA ALA A 243 14.32 -5.25 9.38
C ALA A 243 15.20 -6.51 9.50
N TYR A 244 15.57 -7.13 8.38
CA TYR A 244 16.46 -8.29 8.39
C TYR A 244 17.84 -7.93 8.92
N TYR A 245 18.45 -6.83 8.45
CA TYR A 245 19.73 -6.40 9.01
C TYR A 245 19.65 -6.10 10.51
N ILE A 246 18.61 -5.40 10.96
CA ILE A 246 18.38 -5.08 12.36
C ILE A 246 18.14 -6.34 13.21
N PHE A 247 17.47 -7.35 12.66
CA PHE A 247 17.18 -8.61 13.33
C PHE A 247 18.45 -9.43 13.63
N ILE A 248 19.42 -9.42 12.70
CA ILE A 248 20.68 -10.14 12.87
C ILE A 248 21.77 -9.29 13.56
N ASN A 249 21.63 -7.95 13.57
CA ASN A 249 22.60 -7.02 14.17
C ASN A 249 21.88 -6.10 15.17
N GLU A 250 21.88 -6.48 16.43
CA GLU A 250 21.19 -5.69 17.48
C GLU A 250 21.79 -4.29 17.68
N ASN A 251 23.10 -4.16 17.49
CA ASN A 251 23.84 -2.91 17.63
C ASN A 251 24.50 -2.53 16.31
N TYR A 252 23.95 -1.56 15.61
CA TYR A 252 24.51 -1.03 14.37
C TYR A 252 25.02 0.41 14.56
N THR A 253 26.13 0.73 13.88
CA THR A 253 26.83 2.00 13.98
C THR A 253 26.10 3.13 13.24
N GLN A 254 26.55 4.37 13.44
CA GLN A 254 26.06 5.52 12.66
C GLN A 254 26.40 5.37 11.16
N ASP A 255 27.57 4.81 10.83
CA ASP A 255 27.94 4.52 9.43
C ASP A 255 26.95 3.54 8.80
N ASN A 256 26.55 2.48 9.51
CA ASN A 256 25.52 1.56 9.01
C ASN A 256 24.17 2.28 8.76
N LYS A 257 23.78 3.25 9.59
CA LYS A 257 22.56 4.04 9.36
C LYS A 257 22.64 4.84 8.05
N GLU A 258 23.77 5.48 7.79
CA GLU A 258 24.00 6.21 6.53
C GLU A 258 23.96 5.27 5.32
N GLN A 259 24.55 4.10 5.44
CA GLN A 259 24.49 3.08 4.38
C GLN A 259 23.08 2.52 4.16
N MET A 260 22.29 2.36 5.23
CA MET A 260 20.87 2.02 5.13
C MET A 260 20.08 3.12 4.41
N LEU A 261 20.35 4.39 4.71
CA LEU A 261 19.74 5.51 4.00
C LEU A 261 20.09 5.51 2.50
N ASN A 262 21.33 5.23 2.15
CA ASN A 262 21.76 5.10 0.75
C ASN A 262 21.02 3.96 0.04
N PHE A 263 20.85 2.82 0.70
CA PHE A 263 20.05 1.72 0.16
C PHE A 263 18.59 2.14 -0.07
N VAL A 264 17.96 2.80 0.90
CA VAL A 264 16.58 3.30 0.76
C VAL A 264 16.47 4.26 -0.43
N ARG A 265 17.37 5.23 -0.54
CA ARG A 265 17.41 6.19 -1.66
C ARG A 265 17.54 5.49 -3.01
N ASN A 266 18.52 4.62 -3.15
CA ASN A 266 18.78 3.91 -4.41
C ASN A 266 17.62 3.00 -4.81
N THR A 267 17.02 2.27 -3.86
CA THR A 267 15.87 1.41 -4.14
C THR A 267 14.62 2.19 -4.54
N GLN A 268 14.38 3.35 -3.92
CA GLN A 268 13.26 4.23 -4.25
C GLN A 268 13.44 4.84 -5.65
N ILE A 269 14.64 5.38 -5.94
CA ILE A 269 14.97 6.04 -7.21
C ILE A 269 14.86 5.07 -8.39
N THR A 270 15.44 3.88 -8.25
CA THR A 270 15.44 2.87 -9.32
C THR A 270 14.15 2.05 -9.36
N SER A 271 13.23 2.25 -8.40
CA SER A 271 12.06 1.39 -8.21
C SER A 271 12.44 -0.10 -8.16
N TYR A 272 13.54 -0.42 -7.48
CA TYR A 272 14.20 -1.72 -7.51
C TYR A 272 13.25 -2.88 -7.22
N PHE A 273 12.41 -2.78 -6.19
CA PHE A 273 11.47 -3.82 -5.79
C PHE A 273 10.07 -3.69 -6.42
N THR A 274 9.94 -3.17 -7.62
CA THR A 274 8.63 -3.09 -8.32
C THR A 274 8.44 -4.17 -9.38
N THR A 275 9.53 -4.76 -9.86
CA THR A 275 9.52 -5.84 -10.85
C THR A 275 10.41 -7.00 -10.39
N SER A 276 10.11 -8.24 -10.82
CA SER A 276 10.87 -9.46 -10.46
C SER A 276 11.11 -9.59 -8.95
N LEU A 277 10.07 -9.33 -8.18
CA LEU A 277 10.11 -9.14 -6.71
C LEU A 277 10.85 -10.25 -5.96
N ASP A 278 10.46 -11.51 -6.20
CA ASP A 278 11.02 -12.64 -5.45
C ASP A 278 12.52 -12.84 -5.77
N GLY A 279 12.91 -12.68 -7.03
CA GLY A 279 14.31 -12.78 -7.44
C GLY A 279 15.18 -11.67 -6.85
N LYS A 280 14.69 -10.42 -6.85
CA LYS A 280 15.42 -9.29 -6.26
C LYS A 280 15.50 -9.39 -4.74
N LEU A 281 14.44 -9.85 -4.09
CA LEU A 281 14.45 -10.08 -2.65
C LEU A 281 15.44 -11.19 -2.27
N GLU A 282 15.50 -12.27 -3.07
CA GLU A 282 16.45 -13.35 -2.86
C GLU A 282 17.90 -12.87 -3.00
N VAL A 283 18.19 -12.14 -4.09
CA VAL A 283 19.54 -11.57 -4.31
C VAL A 283 19.91 -10.63 -3.17
N ALA A 284 19.04 -9.71 -2.78
CA ALA A 284 19.31 -8.77 -1.70
C ALA A 284 19.51 -9.49 -0.36
N ALA A 285 18.65 -10.46 -0.02
CA ALA A 285 18.75 -11.20 1.21
C ALA A 285 20.03 -12.06 1.29
N LYS A 286 20.37 -12.75 0.20
CA LYS A 286 21.61 -13.52 0.11
C LYS A 286 22.83 -12.61 0.25
N THR A 287 22.86 -11.51 -0.50
CA THR A 287 23.95 -10.55 -0.45
C THR A 287 24.13 -9.99 0.95
N LEU A 288 23.02 -9.71 1.67
CA LEU A 288 23.05 -9.20 3.03
C LEU A 288 23.66 -10.21 4.01
N ARG A 289 23.29 -11.49 3.91
CA ARG A 289 23.88 -12.58 4.72
C ARG A 289 25.38 -12.74 4.50
N ASP A 290 25.82 -12.57 3.23
CA ASP A 290 27.20 -12.72 2.83
C ASP A 290 28.05 -11.46 3.07
N SER A 291 27.48 -10.45 3.76
CA SER A 291 28.12 -9.14 3.97
C SER A 291 28.50 -8.92 5.43
N ASP A 292 29.66 -8.31 5.64
CA ASP A 292 30.19 -8.03 6.98
C ASP A 292 29.45 -6.87 7.66
N ASN A 293 28.98 -5.91 6.86
CA ASN A 293 28.25 -4.72 7.31
C ASN A 293 27.38 -4.16 6.17
N PHE A 294 26.60 -3.10 6.46
CA PHE A 294 25.68 -2.56 5.46
C PHE A 294 26.37 -1.84 4.29
N LYS A 295 27.60 -1.35 4.48
CA LYS A 295 28.41 -0.79 3.38
C LYS A 295 28.83 -1.87 2.39
N ASP A 296 29.37 -2.95 2.91
CA ASP A 296 29.76 -4.12 2.09
C ASP A 296 28.54 -4.71 1.35
N PHE A 297 27.39 -4.74 2.00
CA PHE A 297 26.13 -5.13 1.36
C PHE A 297 25.78 -4.22 0.16
N ASN A 298 25.83 -2.89 0.32
CA ASN A 298 25.55 -1.96 -0.75
C ASN A 298 26.53 -2.12 -1.93
N GLU A 299 27.80 -2.29 -1.63
CA GLU A 299 28.85 -2.50 -2.65
C GLU A 299 28.63 -3.82 -3.41
N LYS A 300 28.41 -4.91 -2.72
CA LYS A 300 28.15 -6.21 -3.32
C LYS A 300 26.87 -6.22 -4.14
N LEU A 301 25.78 -5.61 -3.64
CA LEU A 301 24.52 -5.54 -4.35
C LEU A 301 24.62 -4.69 -5.62
N SER A 302 25.36 -3.56 -5.57
CA SER A 302 25.60 -2.71 -6.73
C SER A 302 26.44 -3.40 -7.81
N ASN A 303 27.36 -4.27 -7.42
CA ASN A 303 28.23 -5.04 -8.31
C ASN A 303 27.69 -6.43 -8.67
N SER A 304 26.48 -6.77 -8.22
CA SER A 304 25.86 -8.06 -8.52
C SER A 304 25.70 -8.28 -10.02
N LYS A 305 26.06 -9.48 -10.50
CA LYS A 305 25.85 -9.88 -11.89
C LYS A 305 24.36 -10.11 -12.21
N VAL A 306 23.56 -10.35 -11.18
CA VAL A 306 22.12 -10.64 -11.28
C VAL A 306 21.38 -9.52 -10.56
N GLN A 307 20.63 -8.74 -11.30
CA GLN A 307 19.76 -7.66 -10.75
C GLN A 307 20.53 -6.67 -9.83
N PRO A 308 21.55 -5.96 -10.34
CA PRO A 308 22.30 -5.00 -9.54
C PRO A 308 21.43 -3.82 -9.11
N LEU A 309 21.66 -3.32 -7.90
CA LEU A 309 21.10 -2.04 -7.44
C LEU A 309 22.09 -0.93 -7.77
N LYS A 310 21.98 -0.38 -8.96
CA LYS A 310 22.88 0.66 -9.45
C LYS A 310 22.09 1.74 -10.19
N ILE A 311 22.46 3.00 -9.98
CA ILE A 311 21.92 4.13 -10.72
C ILE A 311 22.74 4.34 -12.00
N SER A 312 22.05 4.50 -13.12
CA SER A 312 22.61 4.72 -14.45
C SER A 312 22.34 6.14 -14.96
N GLY A 313 22.94 6.51 -16.09
CA GLY A 313 22.63 7.77 -16.78
C GLY A 313 21.15 7.87 -17.19
N ASP A 314 20.57 6.76 -17.66
CA ASP A 314 19.13 6.72 -18.02
C ASP A 314 18.25 6.93 -16.80
N ASP A 315 18.68 6.50 -15.62
CA ASP A 315 17.96 6.76 -14.38
C ASP A 315 17.94 8.24 -14.05
N ILE A 316 19.06 8.97 -14.29
CA ILE A 316 19.12 10.41 -14.06
C ILE A 316 18.19 11.16 -15.01
N GLU A 317 18.15 10.81 -16.29
CA GLU A 317 17.19 11.41 -17.22
C GLU A 317 15.74 11.21 -16.74
N ARG A 318 15.40 10.02 -16.31
CA ARG A 318 14.05 9.74 -15.75
C ARG A 318 13.77 10.50 -14.46
N MET A 319 14.79 10.76 -13.62
CA MET A 319 14.61 11.52 -12.37
C MET A 319 14.08 12.93 -12.62
N LEU A 320 14.51 13.57 -13.70
CA LEU A 320 14.07 14.93 -14.04
C LEU A 320 12.57 14.99 -14.36
N ASP A 321 12.00 13.89 -14.86
CA ASP A 321 10.58 13.77 -15.18
C ASP A 321 9.71 13.37 -13.97
N PHE A 322 10.32 13.11 -12.81
CA PHE A 322 9.54 12.70 -11.63
C PHE A 322 8.74 13.88 -11.09
N GLN A 323 7.51 13.54 -10.66
CA GLN A 323 6.54 14.51 -10.21
C GLN A 323 6.25 14.37 -8.71
N TYR A 324 5.82 15.45 -8.10
CA TYR A 324 5.31 15.47 -6.73
C TYR A 324 4.34 14.31 -6.49
N GLY A 325 4.60 13.52 -5.46
CA GLY A 325 3.86 12.31 -5.15
C GLY A 325 4.53 11.01 -5.59
N ASN A 326 5.53 11.06 -6.48
CA ASN A 326 6.38 9.91 -6.76
C ASN A 326 7.27 9.61 -5.54
N PRO A 327 7.34 8.36 -5.05
CA PRO A 327 8.18 7.97 -3.92
C PRO A 327 9.67 8.32 -4.07
N ALA A 328 10.17 8.44 -5.30
CA ALA A 328 11.56 8.78 -5.58
C ALA A 328 11.90 10.27 -5.40
N VAL A 329 10.91 11.17 -5.37
CA VAL A 329 11.19 12.62 -5.29
C VAL A 329 11.86 12.99 -3.97
N LEU A 330 11.39 12.48 -2.83
CA LEU A 330 12.02 12.76 -1.54
C LEU A 330 13.48 12.31 -1.51
N PRO A 331 13.84 11.06 -1.85
CA PRO A 331 15.25 10.64 -1.87
C PRO A 331 16.12 11.46 -2.83
N ILE A 332 15.60 11.87 -3.98
CA ILE A 332 16.35 12.74 -4.91
C ILE A 332 16.62 14.10 -4.26
N LEU A 333 15.61 14.71 -3.68
CA LEU A 333 15.78 15.98 -2.98
C LEU A 333 16.71 15.84 -1.76
N GLN A 334 16.66 14.74 -1.01
CA GLN A 334 17.59 14.47 0.09
C GLN A 334 19.04 14.40 -0.37
N ILE A 335 19.30 13.83 -1.55
CA ILE A 335 20.65 13.77 -2.14
C ILE A 335 21.10 15.17 -2.60
N LEU A 336 20.19 15.95 -3.15
CA LEU A 336 20.47 17.33 -3.60
C LEU A 336 20.66 18.32 -2.43
N TYR A 337 20.06 18.04 -1.26
CA TYR A 337 20.14 18.87 -0.06
C TYR A 337 20.80 18.11 1.11
N PRO A 338 22.09 17.74 1.02
CA PRO A 338 22.74 16.81 1.94
C PRO A 338 22.86 17.31 3.38
N ASN A 339 22.77 18.64 3.59
CA ASN A 339 23.00 19.29 4.89
C ASN A 339 21.71 19.47 5.72
N LEU A 340 20.57 18.95 5.26
CA LEU A 340 19.31 19.05 6.01
C LEU A 340 19.22 17.99 7.11
N ASP A 341 18.86 18.41 8.30
CA ASP A 341 18.72 17.54 9.46
C ASP A 341 17.27 17.04 9.61
N PHE A 342 16.95 15.95 8.92
CA PHE A 342 15.63 15.32 8.98
C PHE A 342 15.29 14.70 10.32
N LYS A 343 16.27 14.53 11.21
CA LYS A 343 16.03 13.96 12.53
C LYS A 343 15.41 14.98 13.49
N ASN A 344 15.86 16.23 13.39
CA ASN A 344 15.46 17.30 14.32
C ASN A 344 14.47 18.29 13.69
N SER A 345 14.33 18.31 12.38
CA SER A 345 13.43 19.22 11.66
C SER A 345 12.54 18.45 10.67
N THR A 346 11.32 18.94 10.49
CA THR A 346 10.39 18.41 9.50
C THR A 346 10.49 19.22 8.22
N PHE A 347 10.81 18.56 7.11
CA PHE A 347 10.87 19.16 5.79
C PHE A 347 9.71 18.71 4.93
N HIS A 348 9.17 19.63 4.16
CA HIS A 348 8.13 19.39 3.20
C HIS A 348 8.63 19.59 1.78
N ILE A 349 8.17 18.73 0.86
CA ILE A 349 8.36 18.97 -0.57
C ILE A 349 7.43 20.10 -0.96
N ASP A 350 8.00 21.23 -1.34
CA ASP A 350 7.29 22.44 -1.74
C ASP A 350 7.56 22.80 -3.19
N HIS A 351 6.69 23.61 -3.78
CA HIS A 351 6.79 24.11 -5.14
C HIS A 351 7.44 25.48 -5.14
N ILE A 352 8.57 25.68 -5.86
CA ILE A 352 9.21 27.01 -5.97
C ILE A 352 8.21 28.00 -6.56
N TYR A 353 7.68 27.74 -7.74
CA TYR A 353 6.54 28.44 -8.29
C TYR A 353 5.25 27.77 -7.82
N PRO A 354 4.32 28.51 -7.18
CA PRO A 354 3.12 27.92 -6.56
C PRO A 354 2.25 27.14 -7.55
N LYS A 355 1.98 25.88 -7.25
CA LYS A 355 1.14 25.01 -8.09
C LYS A 355 -0.21 25.62 -8.47
N SER A 356 -0.85 26.33 -7.53
CA SER A 356 -2.17 26.94 -7.75
C SER A 356 -2.17 28.01 -8.84
N LYS A 357 -1.02 28.56 -9.18
CA LYS A 357 -0.89 29.62 -10.18
C LYS A 357 -0.58 29.11 -11.58
N PHE A 358 -0.16 27.87 -11.77
CA PHE A 358 0.15 27.32 -13.10
C PHE A 358 -1.05 27.31 -14.05
N ASN A 359 -2.26 27.24 -13.52
CA ASN A 359 -3.50 27.29 -14.31
C ASN A 359 -4.23 28.63 -14.20
N ALA A 360 -3.58 29.67 -13.68
CA ALA A 360 -4.22 30.96 -13.49
C ALA A 360 -4.31 31.72 -14.81
N ILE A 361 -5.55 32.08 -15.21
CA ILE A 361 -5.87 32.75 -16.48
C ILE A 361 -5.12 34.08 -16.62
N ASN A 362 -4.92 34.80 -15.52
CA ASN A 362 -4.25 36.10 -15.49
C ASN A 362 -2.73 36.05 -15.74
N LEU A 363 -2.11 34.86 -15.66
CA LEU A 363 -0.68 34.70 -15.94
C LEU A 363 -0.38 34.45 -17.41
N SER A 364 -1.42 34.12 -18.22
CA SER A 364 -1.27 33.82 -19.65
C SER A 364 -0.15 32.81 -19.99
N LEU A 365 0.07 31.84 -19.10
CA LEU A 365 1.05 30.79 -19.35
C LEU A 365 0.63 29.94 -20.56
N PRO A 366 1.58 29.50 -21.41
CA PRO A 366 1.31 28.54 -22.46
C PRO A 366 0.58 27.29 -21.91
N ILE A 367 -0.35 26.73 -22.69
CA ILE A 367 -1.18 25.58 -22.25
C ILE A 367 -0.33 24.37 -21.87
N GLU A 368 0.84 24.23 -22.43
CA GLU A 368 1.83 23.18 -22.14
C GLU A 368 2.37 23.21 -20.71
N TYR A 369 2.27 24.36 -20.02
CA TYR A 369 2.63 24.48 -18.60
C TYR A 369 1.50 24.06 -17.65
N HIS A 370 0.29 23.95 -18.15
CA HIS A 370 -0.81 23.42 -17.34
C HIS A 370 -0.49 21.97 -16.95
N GLY A 371 -0.32 21.73 -15.67
CA GLY A 371 0.08 20.43 -15.13
C GLY A 371 1.59 20.24 -14.89
N LYS A 372 2.47 21.08 -15.41
CA LYS A 372 3.92 21.00 -15.19
C LYS A 372 4.38 21.42 -13.79
N ALA A 373 3.52 22.00 -12.98
CA ALA A 373 3.86 22.44 -11.62
C ALA A 373 4.56 21.38 -10.76
N ASN A 374 4.22 20.13 -10.97
CA ASN A 374 4.67 19.02 -10.11
C ASN A 374 6.01 18.40 -10.47
N PHE A 375 6.66 18.82 -11.57
CA PHE A 375 7.94 18.26 -12.01
C PHE A 375 9.09 18.66 -11.09
N LEU A 376 10.13 17.81 -11.04
CA LEU A 376 11.28 17.97 -10.13
C LEU A 376 11.92 19.36 -10.23
N TYR A 377 11.98 19.95 -11.43
CA TYR A 377 12.55 21.28 -11.61
C TYR A 377 11.84 22.37 -10.78
N ASN A 378 10.59 22.17 -10.40
CA ASN A 378 9.83 23.12 -9.60
C ASN A 378 9.73 22.73 -8.11
N LEU A 379 10.41 21.64 -7.69
CA LEU A 379 10.31 21.13 -6.32
C LEU A 379 11.55 21.48 -5.50
N GLN A 380 11.33 21.73 -4.21
CA GLN A 380 12.37 22.00 -3.23
C GLN A 380 12.01 21.38 -1.87
N LEU A 381 12.95 21.40 -0.92
CA LEU A 381 12.68 21.09 0.48
C LEU A 381 12.65 22.38 1.28
N LEU A 382 11.53 22.63 1.97
CA LEU A 382 11.38 23.72 2.95
C LEU A 382 11.08 23.15 4.33
N GLU A 383 11.61 23.80 5.36
CA GLU A 383 11.23 23.50 6.74
C GLU A 383 9.75 23.82 6.97
N GLY A 384 9.10 23.14 7.92
CA GLY A 384 7.65 23.22 8.12
C GLY A 384 7.12 24.64 8.28
N ASP A 385 7.81 25.46 9.08
CA ASP A 385 7.42 26.86 9.34
C ASP A 385 7.62 27.75 8.11
N GLU A 386 8.72 27.59 7.38
CA GLU A 386 8.97 28.29 6.12
C GLU A 386 7.89 27.97 5.07
N ASN A 387 7.54 26.68 4.95
CA ASN A 387 6.51 26.21 4.04
C ASN A 387 5.13 26.80 4.39
N LEU A 388 4.77 26.85 5.66
CA LEU A 388 3.53 27.45 6.13
C LEU A 388 3.47 28.97 5.87
N ALA A 389 4.61 29.66 5.96
CA ALA A 389 4.72 31.09 5.69
C ALA A 389 4.65 31.41 4.19
N LYS A 390 5.23 30.54 3.34
CA LYS A 390 5.28 30.74 1.88
C LYS A 390 3.91 30.67 1.23
N LYS A 391 3.10 29.65 1.54
CA LYS A 391 1.78 29.43 0.92
C LYS A 391 1.85 29.47 -0.61
N ALA A 392 0.98 30.29 -1.24
CA ALA A 392 0.90 30.47 -2.69
C ALA A 392 1.49 31.84 -3.13
N LYS A 393 2.45 32.37 -2.39
CA LYS A 393 3.14 33.63 -2.78
C LYS A 393 4.00 33.41 -4.00
N ASP A 394 4.15 34.45 -4.83
CA ASP A 394 5.12 34.43 -5.91
C ASP A 394 6.55 34.31 -5.37
N PRO A 395 7.46 33.62 -6.06
CA PRO A 395 8.79 33.31 -5.51
C PRO A 395 9.57 34.55 -5.10
N GLU A 396 9.61 35.60 -5.94
CA GLU A 396 10.32 36.84 -5.62
C GLU A 396 9.71 37.55 -4.41
N ILE A 397 8.40 37.72 -4.41
CA ILE A 397 7.69 38.39 -3.29
C ILE A 397 7.95 37.62 -1.97
N TRP A 398 7.90 36.29 -2.03
CA TRP A 398 8.18 35.49 -0.84
C TRP A 398 9.62 35.63 -0.37
N LEU A 399 10.61 35.64 -1.28
CA LEU A 399 12.02 35.79 -0.95
C LEU A 399 12.30 37.14 -0.29
N ASP A 400 11.79 38.21 -0.87
CA ASP A 400 11.97 39.57 -0.35
C ASP A 400 11.33 39.73 1.04
N GLU A 401 10.11 39.26 1.23
CA GLU A 401 9.45 39.28 2.53
C GLU A 401 10.13 38.40 3.57
N HIS A 402 10.54 37.17 3.19
CA HIS A 402 11.11 36.19 4.12
C HIS A 402 12.53 36.57 4.55
N TYR A 403 13.34 37.07 3.63
CA TYR A 403 14.71 37.47 3.89
C TYR A 403 14.90 38.96 4.10
N GLN A 404 13.78 39.75 4.14
CA GLN A 404 13.80 41.19 4.40
C GLN A 404 14.71 41.94 3.40
N GLU A 405 14.64 41.59 2.12
CA GLU A 405 15.46 42.14 1.02
C GLU A 405 16.98 41.94 1.23
N ASP A 406 17.41 41.04 2.13
CA ASP A 406 18.80 40.66 2.33
C ASP A 406 19.33 39.90 1.11
N THR A 407 20.06 40.61 0.26
CA THR A 407 20.55 40.08 -1.01
C THR A 407 21.48 38.88 -0.83
N ASP A 408 22.26 38.79 0.24
CA ASP A 408 23.18 37.68 0.48
C ASP A 408 22.42 36.41 0.87
N LYS A 409 21.36 36.53 1.69
CA LYS A 409 20.47 35.40 2.03
C LYS A 409 19.68 34.93 0.82
N ILE A 410 19.20 35.84 -0.03
CA ILE A 410 18.50 35.51 -1.27
C ILE A 410 19.42 34.76 -2.22
N LYS A 411 20.68 35.20 -2.37
CA LYS A 411 21.71 34.49 -3.17
C LYS A 411 21.96 33.08 -2.59
N ALA A 412 22.17 32.97 -1.28
CA ALA A 412 22.37 31.68 -0.61
C ALA A 412 21.16 30.73 -0.80
N TYR A 413 19.94 31.26 -0.76
CA TYR A 413 18.75 30.47 -1.10
C TYR A 413 18.80 29.98 -2.55
N LYS A 414 19.08 30.87 -3.51
CA LYS A 414 19.15 30.49 -4.94
C LYS A 414 20.21 29.42 -5.18
N GLU A 415 21.42 29.58 -4.62
CA GLU A 415 22.49 28.58 -4.71
C GLU A 415 22.10 27.23 -4.14
N ARG A 416 21.54 27.21 -2.92
CA ARG A 416 21.03 26.00 -2.27
C ARG A 416 19.98 25.28 -3.11
N ASN A 417 19.19 26.04 -3.85
CA ASN A 417 18.09 25.52 -4.68
C ASN A 417 18.47 25.31 -6.15
N TYR A 418 19.77 25.35 -6.48
CA TYR A 418 20.25 25.15 -7.86
C TYR A 418 19.69 26.18 -8.86
N ILE A 419 19.48 27.42 -8.40
CA ILE A 419 19.02 28.55 -9.20
C ILE A 419 20.25 29.49 -9.46
N GLU A 420 20.35 30.07 -10.65
CA GLU A 420 21.35 31.11 -10.89
C GLU A 420 21.12 32.29 -9.95
N THR A 421 22.18 32.80 -9.34
CA THR A 421 22.09 33.87 -8.34
C THR A 421 21.48 35.15 -8.87
N ASN A 422 21.71 35.45 -10.14
CA ASN A 422 21.20 36.60 -10.87
C ASN A 422 19.89 36.33 -11.62
N PHE A 423 19.31 35.09 -11.52
CA PHE A 423 18.08 34.75 -12.20
C PHE A 423 16.87 35.42 -11.49
N GLU A 424 15.99 36.06 -12.26
CA GLU A 424 14.74 36.63 -11.77
C GLU A 424 13.63 35.55 -11.75
N LEU A 425 13.07 35.29 -10.57
CA LEU A 425 12.05 34.24 -10.38
C LEU A 425 10.63 34.75 -10.71
N ASN A 426 10.49 35.36 -11.89
CA ASN A 426 9.19 35.83 -12.37
C ASN A 426 8.57 34.85 -13.37
N TRP A 427 7.23 34.96 -13.57
CA TRP A 427 6.49 34.03 -14.41
C TRP A 427 6.78 34.11 -15.90
N LYS A 428 7.38 35.21 -16.37
CA LYS A 428 7.74 35.36 -17.79
C LYS A 428 8.95 34.52 -18.16
N GLU A 429 9.78 34.23 -17.18
CA GLU A 429 11.04 33.49 -17.33
C GLU A 429 10.88 32.00 -16.94
N ILE A 430 9.65 31.47 -16.84
CA ILE A 430 9.40 30.09 -16.38
C ILE A 430 10.05 29.02 -17.26
N ASP A 431 10.10 29.23 -18.58
CA ASP A 431 10.75 28.33 -19.55
C ASP A 431 12.23 28.23 -19.30
N GLU A 432 12.87 29.39 -19.14
CA GLU A 432 14.30 29.49 -18.88
C GLU A 432 14.65 28.94 -17.49
N PHE A 433 13.78 29.16 -16.51
CA PHE A 433 13.91 28.55 -15.19
C PHE A 433 13.89 27.01 -15.27
N GLU A 434 12.90 26.43 -15.97
CA GLU A 434 12.80 24.98 -16.18
C GLU A 434 14.10 24.44 -16.80
N ARG A 435 14.56 25.06 -17.87
CA ARG A 435 15.76 24.64 -18.59
C ARG A 435 17.01 24.71 -17.72
N LEU A 436 17.33 25.88 -17.17
CA LEU A 436 18.56 26.11 -16.41
C LEU A 436 18.61 25.27 -15.13
N ARG A 437 17.51 25.18 -14.42
CA ARG A 437 17.47 24.40 -13.18
C ARG A 437 17.56 22.91 -13.47
N SER A 438 16.86 22.39 -14.50
CA SER A 438 16.97 20.99 -14.91
C SER A 438 18.39 20.61 -15.29
N GLU A 439 19.09 21.44 -16.03
CA GLU A 439 20.50 21.25 -16.41
C GLU A 439 21.41 21.19 -15.17
N LYS A 440 21.22 22.09 -14.21
CA LYS A 440 21.99 22.09 -12.95
C LYS A 440 21.69 20.86 -12.09
N LEU A 441 20.43 20.49 -11.94
CA LEU A 441 20.04 19.29 -11.19
C LEU A 441 20.63 18.02 -11.82
N LYS A 442 20.57 17.91 -13.16
CA LYS A 442 21.20 16.81 -13.91
C LYS A 442 22.68 16.73 -13.64
N LEU A 443 23.40 17.82 -13.83
CA LEU A 443 24.85 17.91 -13.62
C LEU A 443 25.25 17.51 -12.20
N GLN A 444 24.50 17.97 -11.21
CA GLN A 444 24.74 17.64 -9.81
C GLN A 444 24.50 16.16 -9.53
N LEU A 445 23.41 15.59 -10.03
CA LEU A 445 23.11 14.16 -9.88
C LEU A 445 24.17 13.29 -10.58
N GLU A 446 24.58 13.62 -11.81
CA GLU A 446 25.68 12.94 -12.52
C GLU A 446 26.98 12.96 -11.72
N THR A 447 27.27 14.09 -11.07
CA THR A 447 28.46 14.25 -10.23
C THR A 447 28.39 13.38 -8.98
N ILE A 448 27.26 13.41 -8.27
CA ILE A 448 27.04 12.65 -7.04
C ILE A 448 27.13 11.13 -7.31
N PHE A 449 26.57 10.66 -8.42
CA PHE A 449 26.61 9.24 -8.79
C PHE A 449 27.87 8.81 -9.56
N GLY A 450 28.84 9.73 -9.76
CA GLY A 450 30.11 9.43 -10.42
C GLY A 450 29.96 9.05 -11.90
N LEU A 451 28.91 9.52 -12.58
CA LEU A 451 28.62 9.21 -13.98
C LEU A 451 29.28 10.20 -14.94
N LYS A 452 29.64 11.37 -14.47
CA LYS A 452 30.46 12.31 -15.19
C LYS A 452 31.93 12.16 -14.75
N LYS A 453 32.85 11.91 -15.67
CA LYS A 453 34.27 12.06 -15.38
C LYS A 453 34.48 13.52 -14.97
N GLN A 454 35.00 13.77 -13.78
CA GLN A 454 35.52 15.08 -13.45
C GLN A 454 36.55 15.43 -14.55
N ASN A 455 36.25 16.39 -15.40
CA ASN A 455 37.26 17.03 -16.22
C ASN A 455 38.18 17.75 -15.21
N THR A 456 39.23 17.08 -14.77
CA THR A 456 40.37 17.72 -14.16
C THR A 456 40.97 18.57 -15.26
N SER A 457 40.53 19.83 -15.35
CA SER A 457 41.28 20.86 -16.04
C SER A 457 42.59 21.02 -15.27
N THR A 458 43.65 20.50 -15.87
CA THR A 458 45.05 20.85 -15.59
C THR A 458 45.28 22.31 -15.83
#